data_57f62841323fca5f8b45994af58c987b
#
_entry.id   57f62841323fca5f8b45994af58c987b
#
_cell.length_a   1.000
_cell.length_b   1.000
_cell.length_c   1.000
_cell.angle_alpha   90.00
_cell.angle_beta   90.00
_cell.angle_gamma   90.00
#
_symmetry.space_group_name_H-M   'P 1'
#
loop_
_entity.id
_entity.type
_entity.pdbx_description
1 polymer ?
#
loop_
_entity_poly.entity_id
_entity_poly.type
_entity_poly.pdbx_seq_one_letter_code
_entity_poly.pdbx_strand_id
1 'polypeptide(L)'
;MRVKAGELKGRKLIRPDNDEIRPTKDRVKEAIFNSLHSYDSVVNRTFLDLFSGTGSLGIEALSRGAISVDFVDKHQKALDCISSNLEKFNLGNLAQVTRTDALNHLQRGNYYDVALLDPPYTFDRWHEVLPLVNARTMVIESTEVIELEQSWKILKSQKYGQTCLLIATNEEK
;
A
#
# COMPACT_ATOMS: atom_id res chain seq x y z
N MET A 1 -14.28 -3.14 -8.05
CA MET A 1 -12.88 -2.72 -8.09
C MET A 1 -12.13 -3.53 -9.13
N ARG A 2 -11.24 -2.90 -9.92
CA ARG A 2 -10.44 -3.55 -10.97
C ARG A 2 -8.99 -3.10 -10.88
N VAL A 3 -8.09 -3.94 -11.39
CA VAL A 3 -6.70 -3.57 -11.65
C VAL A 3 -6.66 -2.55 -12.79
N LYS A 4 -5.87 -1.48 -12.63
CA LYS A 4 -5.89 -0.31 -13.53
C LYS A 4 -4.86 -0.39 -14.65
N ALA A 5 -3.70 -1.01 -14.39
CA ALA A 5 -2.63 -1.13 -15.38
C ALA A 5 -1.81 -2.41 -15.16
N GLY A 6 -0.81 -2.63 -16.03
CA GLY A 6 0.06 -3.80 -15.99
C GLY A 6 -0.57 -5.06 -16.57
N GLU A 7 0.00 -6.22 -16.28
CA GLU A 7 -0.39 -7.52 -16.83
C GLU A 7 -1.84 -7.92 -16.51
N LEU A 8 -2.35 -7.47 -15.35
CA LEU A 8 -3.71 -7.78 -14.91
C LEU A 8 -4.72 -6.68 -15.21
N LYS A 9 -4.38 -5.71 -16.08
CA LYS A 9 -5.27 -4.58 -16.40
C LYS A 9 -6.70 -5.04 -16.73
N GLY A 10 -7.68 -4.42 -16.07
CA GLY A 10 -9.11 -4.69 -16.27
C GLY A 10 -9.65 -5.88 -15.47
N ARG A 11 -8.78 -6.73 -14.89
CA ARG A 11 -9.21 -7.89 -14.10
C ARG A 11 -9.94 -7.42 -12.83
N LYS A 12 -11.06 -8.09 -12.53
CA LYS A 12 -11.90 -7.77 -11.37
C LYS A 12 -11.38 -8.47 -10.12
N LEU A 13 -11.13 -7.69 -9.06
CA LEU A 13 -10.77 -8.20 -7.73
C LEU A 13 -11.99 -8.79 -7.03
N ILE A 14 -11.77 -9.89 -6.29
CA ILE A 14 -12.69 -10.40 -5.29
C ILE A 14 -12.75 -9.37 -4.17
N ARG A 15 -13.92 -9.15 -3.62
CA ARG A 15 -14.18 -8.26 -2.48
C ARG A 15 -14.96 -9.01 -1.43
N PRO A 16 -14.79 -8.69 -0.15
CA PRO A 16 -15.67 -9.18 0.90
C PRO A 16 -17.10 -8.68 0.65
N ASP A 17 -18.08 -9.46 1.05
CA ASP A 17 -19.52 -9.13 0.87
C ASP A 17 -19.98 -7.96 1.76
N ASN A 18 -19.15 -7.49 2.70
CA ASN A 18 -19.47 -6.41 3.62
C ASN A 18 -18.70 -5.15 3.26
N ASP A 19 -19.37 -3.99 3.32
CA ASP A 19 -18.80 -2.64 3.09
C ASP A 19 -17.80 -2.19 4.17
N GLU A 20 -17.44 -3.04 5.12
CA GLU A 20 -16.52 -2.73 6.22
C GLU A 20 -15.06 -2.52 5.75
N ILE A 21 -14.69 -3.11 4.60
CA ILE A 21 -13.35 -2.90 4.01
C ILE A 21 -13.48 -1.89 2.88
N ARG A 22 -13.05 -0.67 3.17
CA ARG A 22 -13.08 0.43 2.21
C ARG A 22 -12.11 0.17 1.06
N PRO A 23 -12.57 0.25 -0.18
CA PRO A 23 -11.66 0.27 -1.32
C PRO A 23 -11.02 1.66 -1.46
N THR A 24 -9.71 1.72 -1.64
CA THR A 24 -9.03 2.91 -2.17
C THR A 24 -9.76 3.39 -3.41
N LYS A 25 -10.13 4.66 -3.45
CA LYS A 25 -10.83 5.23 -4.60
C LYS A 25 -9.96 5.05 -5.85
N ASP A 26 -10.53 4.52 -6.92
CA ASP A 26 -9.83 4.25 -8.18
C ASP A 26 -8.93 5.41 -8.66
N ARG A 27 -9.41 6.66 -8.49
CA ARG A 27 -8.67 7.86 -8.86
C ARG A 27 -7.41 8.08 -8.00
N VAL A 28 -7.49 7.79 -6.70
CA VAL A 28 -6.33 7.92 -5.79
C VAL A 28 -5.30 6.86 -6.13
N LYS A 29 -5.73 5.61 -6.34
CA LYS A 29 -4.85 4.52 -6.75
C LYS A 29 -4.12 4.84 -8.07
N GLU A 30 -4.80 5.36 -9.07
CA GLU A 30 -4.16 5.81 -10.31
C GLU A 30 -3.15 6.93 -10.05
N ALA A 31 -3.47 7.91 -9.21
CA ALA A 31 -2.56 9.00 -8.86
C ALA A 31 -1.31 8.52 -8.11
N ILE A 32 -1.45 7.54 -7.21
CA ILE A 32 -0.32 6.88 -6.53
C ILE A 32 0.62 6.27 -7.57
N PHE A 33 0.12 5.33 -8.36
CA PHE A 33 0.96 4.56 -9.26
C PHE A 33 1.52 5.36 -10.43
N ASN A 34 0.82 6.37 -10.92
CA ASN A 34 1.36 7.30 -11.91
C ASN A 34 2.54 8.10 -11.33
N SER A 35 2.43 8.52 -10.07
CA SER A 35 3.54 9.20 -9.39
C SER A 35 4.71 8.25 -9.14
N LEU A 36 4.48 7.07 -8.56
CA LEU A 36 5.53 6.08 -8.34
C LEU A 36 6.24 5.68 -9.63
N HIS A 37 5.51 5.56 -10.74
CA HIS A 37 6.09 5.27 -12.05
C HIS A 37 7.01 6.40 -12.53
N SER A 38 6.60 7.68 -12.34
CA SER A 38 7.45 8.83 -12.70
C SER A 38 8.73 8.94 -11.88
N TYR A 39 8.79 8.29 -10.72
CA TYR A 39 9.96 8.20 -9.84
C TYR A 39 10.73 6.87 -9.97
N ASP A 40 10.41 6.05 -10.98
CA ASP A 40 11.01 4.71 -11.18
C ASP A 40 10.91 3.80 -9.93
N SER A 41 9.79 3.91 -9.21
CA SER A 41 9.58 3.26 -7.92
C SER A 41 8.52 2.14 -7.99
N VAL A 42 8.39 1.43 -9.12
CA VAL A 42 7.43 0.32 -9.24
C VAL A 42 8.08 -0.95 -9.77
N VAL A 43 8.67 -0.89 -10.97
CA VAL A 43 9.22 -2.07 -11.64
C VAL A 43 10.45 -2.56 -10.89
N ASN A 44 10.52 -3.89 -10.64
CA ASN A 44 11.60 -4.53 -9.91
C ASN A 44 11.79 -3.99 -8.48
N ARG A 45 10.72 -3.51 -7.82
CA ARG A 45 10.75 -3.02 -6.45
C ARG A 45 10.01 -3.95 -5.50
N THR A 46 10.44 -3.96 -4.24
CA THR A 46 9.77 -4.63 -3.13
C THR A 46 8.78 -3.69 -2.46
N PHE A 47 7.60 -4.18 -2.15
CA PHE A 47 6.52 -3.40 -1.55
C PHE A 47 6.08 -3.94 -0.20
N LEU A 48 5.75 -3.04 0.71
CA LEU A 48 4.91 -3.29 1.87
C LEU A 48 3.54 -2.67 1.62
N ASP A 49 2.48 -3.47 1.68
CA ASP A 49 1.08 -3.01 1.71
C ASP A 49 0.61 -3.14 3.17
N LEU A 50 0.79 -2.08 3.93
CA LEU A 50 0.45 -2.00 5.34
C LEU A 50 -0.99 -1.49 5.49
N PHE A 51 -1.81 -2.18 6.26
CA PHE A 51 -3.27 -2.02 6.27
C PHE A 51 -3.93 -2.45 4.95
N SER A 52 -3.52 -3.61 4.45
CA SER A 52 -3.77 -4.06 3.07
C SER A 52 -5.25 -4.15 2.67
N GLY A 53 -6.17 -4.36 3.63
CA GLY A 53 -7.61 -4.46 3.37
C GLY A 53 -7.93 -5.49 2.28
N THR A 54 -8.36 -5.05 1.11
CA THR A 54 -8.65 -5.93 -0.04
C THR A 54 -7.42 -6.34 -0.84
N GLY A 55 -6.24 -5.83 -0.50
CA GLY A 55 -5.00 -6.02 -1.25
C GLY A 55 -4.93 -5.24 -2.56
N SER A 56 -5.82 -4.26 -2.74
CA SER A 56 -5.96 -3.54 -4.02
C SER A 56 -4.70 -2.79 -4.45
N LEU A 57 -3.97 -2.20 -3.51
CA LEU A 57 -2.73 -1.47 -3.79
C LEU A 57 -1.59 -2.44 -4.09
N GLY A 58 -1.37 -3.44 -3.25
CA GLY A 58 -0.31 -4.42 -3.46
C GLY A 58 -0.51 -5.24 -4.75
N ILE A 59 -1.74 -5.65 -5.07
CA ILE A 59 -2.03 -6.36 -6.33
C ILE A 59 -1.81 -5.44 -7.55
N GLU A 60 -2.13 -4.15 -7.45
CA GLU A 60 -1.81 -3.18 -8.50
C GLU A 60 -0.29 -3.05 -8.69
N ALA A 61 0.49 -3.03 -7.59
CA ALA A 61 1.95 -3.02 -7.66
C ALA A 61 2.49 -4.26 -8.39
N LEU A 62 2.05 -5.47 -8.02
CA LEU A 62 2.43 -6.72 -8.70
C LEU A 62 2.07 -6.68 -10.18
N SER A 63 0.86 -6.23 -10.52
CA SER A 63 0.42 -6.11 -11.91
C SER A 63 1.31 -5.18 -12.74
N ARG A 64 1.92 -4.19 -12.11
CA ARG A 64 2.80 -3.20 -12.75
C ARG A 64 4.29 -3.57 -12.71
N GLY A 65 4.63 -4.77 -12.23
CA GLY A 65 6.00 -5.29 -12.26
C GLY A 65 6.80 -5.17 -10.96
N ALA A 66 6.14 -4.97 -9.82
CA ALA A 66 6.80 -5.18 -8.52
C ALA A 66 7.28 -6.62 -8.40
N ILE A 67 8.46 -6.84 -7.80
CA ILE A 67 9.01 -8.20 -7.65
C ILE A 67 8.41 -8.94 -6.47
N SER A 68 8.02 -8.22 -5.42
CA SER A 68 7.33 -8.83 -4.28
C SER A 68 6.48 -7.81 -3.52
N VAL A 69 5.45 -8.30 -2.84
CA VAL A 69 4.61 -7.52 -1.94
C VAL A 69 4.37 -8.29 -0.64
N ASP A 70 4.65 -7.65 0.49
CA ASP A 70 4.22 -8.10 1.81
C ASP A 70 2.88 -7.43 2.13
N PHE A 71 1.81 -8.23 2.22
CA PHE A 71 0.48 -7.80 2.62
C PHE A 71 0.31 -7.99 4.13
N VAL A 72 -0.02 -6.91 4.83
CA VAL A 72 -0.18 -6.92 6.28
C VAL A 72 -1.53 -6.35 6.67
N ASP A 73 -2.33 -7.16 7.37
CA ASP A 73 -3.58 -6.73 7.98
C ASP A 73 -3.86 -7.51 9.27
N LYS A 74 -4.62 -6.94 10.19
CA LYS A 74 -5.04 -7.60 11.42
C LYS A 74 -6.31 -8.43 11.26
N HIS A 75 -7.10 -8.15 10.23
CA HIS A 75 -8.40 -8.76 9.99
C HIS A 75 -8.32 -10.00 9.09
N GLN A 76 -8.73 -11.15 9.62
CA GLN A 76 -8.69 -12.42 8.87
C GLN A 76 -9.46 -12.34 7.54
N LYS A 77 -10.64 -11.71 7.52
CA LYS A 77 -11.44 -11.55 6.29
C LYS A 77 -10.71 -10.79 5.18
N ALA A 78 -9.89 -9.80 5.54
CA ALA A 78 -9.03 -9.08 4.60
C ALA A 78 -8.00 -10.02 3.98
N LEU A 79 -7.30 -10.79 4.80
CA LEU A 79 -6.28 -11.75 4.35
C LEU A 79 -6.86 -12.87 3.50
N ASP A 80 -8.05 -13.38 3.83
CA ASP A 80 -8.74 -14.40 3.03
C ASP A 80 -9.07 -13.84 1.63
N CYS A 81 -9.51 -12.58 1.56
CA CYS A 81 -9.78 -11.88 0.32
C CYS A 81 -8.51 -11.69 -0.52
N ILE A 82 -7.40 -11.25 0.11
CA ILE A 82 -6.09 -11.12 -0.53
C ILE A 82 -5.64 -12.47 -1.08
N SER A 83 -5.64 -13.52 -0.26
CA SER A 83 -5.22 -14.87 -0.65
C SER A 83 -6.02 -15.39 -1.85
N SER A 84 -7.35 -15.19 -1.84
CA SER A 84 -8.22 -15.58 -2.96
C SER A 84 -7.90 -14.81 -4.25
N ASN A 85 -7.53 -13.54 -4.16
CA ASN A 85 -7.10 -12.74 -5.31
C ASN A 85 -5.74 -13.19 -5.82
N LEU A 86 -4.78 -13.45 -4.93
CA LEU A 86 -3.44 -13.93 -5.28
C LEU A 86 -3.51 -15.30 -5.99
N GLU A 87 -4.33 -16.22 -5.50
CA GLU A 87 -4.58 -17.51 -6.14
C GLU A 87 -5.22 -17.33 -7.53
N LYS A 88 -6.28 -16.53 -7.62
CA LYS A 88 -7.00 -16.23 -8.88
C LYS A 88 -6.09 -15.69 -9.97
N PHE A 89 -5.06 -14.95 -9.61
CA PHE A 89 -4.14 -14.31 -10.56
C PHE A 89 -2.78 -14.99 -10.66
N ASN A 90 -2.57 -16.13 -9.97
CA ASN A 90 -1.32 -16.86 -9.91
C ASN A 90 -0.13 -16.00 -9.40
N LEU A 91 -0.38 -15.17 -8.39
CA LEU A 91 0.61 -14.25 -7.81
C LEU A 91 1.22 -14.75 -6.49
N GLY A 92 0.86 -15.93 -6.01
CA GLY A 92 1.27 -16.44 -4.70
C GLY A 92 2.79 -16.46 -4.47
N ASN A 93 3.57 -16.69 -5.50
CA ASN A 93 5.04 -16.71 -5.41
C ASN A 93 5.68 -15.32 -5.26
N LEU A 94 4.93 -14.26 -5.50
CA LEU A 94 5.39 -12.87 -5.42
C LEU A 94 4.82 -12.15 -4.19
N ALA A 95 4.13 -12.87 -3.31
CA ALA A 95 3.39 -12.26 -2.22
C ALA A 95 3.57 -13.02 -0.90
N GLN A 96 3.74 -12.29 0.17
CA GLN A 96 3.61 -12.79 1.53
C GLN A 96 2.39 -12.16 2.18
N VAL A 97 1.56 -12.96 2.84
CA VAL A 97 0.37 -12.50 3.55
C VAL A 97 0.54 -12.76 5.03
N THR A 98 0.53 -11.71 5.83
CA THR A 98 0.82 -11.79 7.27
C THR A 98 -0.32 -11.19 8.08
N ARG A 99 -0.89 -11.99 9.00
CA ARG A 99 -1.85 -11.51 9.98
C ARG A 99 -1.14 -10.95 11.20
N THR A 100 -1.07 -9.63 11.28
CA THR A 100 -0.49 -8.94 12.44
C THR A 100 -0.95 -7.49 12.51
N ASP A 101 -0.72 -6.85 13.64
CA ASP A 101 -0.84 -5.40 13.79
C ASP A 101 0.32 -4.69 13.07
N ALA A 102 0.07 -3.49 12.59
CA ALA A 102 1.05 -2.70 11.84
C ALA A 102 2.35 -2.45 12.61
N LEU A 103 2.25 -2.09 13.90
CA LEU A 103 3.43 -1.84 14.74
C LEU A 103 4.26 -3.09 14.93
N ASN A 104 3.62 -4.24 15.24
CA ASN A 104 4.32 -5.49 15.39
C ASN A 104 5.04 -5.92 14.10
N HIS A 105 4.48 -5.62 12.94
CA HIS A 105 5.16 -5.88 11.68
C HIS A 105 6.38 -4.98 11.49
N LEU A 106 6.22 -3.67 11.67
CA LEU A 106 7.27 -2.68 11.46
C LEU A 106 8.44 -2.85 12.44
N GLN A 107 8.19 -3.30 13.67
CA GLN A 107 9.22 -3.61 14.67
C GLN A 107 10.19 -4.71 14.22
N ARG A 108 9.87 -5.50 13.20
CA ARG A 108 10.79 -6.49 12.62
C ARG A 108 11.93 -5.84 11.85
N GLY A 109 11.78 -4.55 11.48
CA GLY A 109 12.84 -3.77 10.84
C GLY A 109 13.09 -4.13 9.37
N ASN A 110 12.21 -4.89 8.71
CA ASN A 110 12.37 -5.23 7.30
C ASN A 110 12.41 -3.96 6.44
N TYR A 111 13.30 -3.97 5.45
CA TYR A 111 13.41 -2.90 4.47
C TYR A 111 12.55 -3.18 3.24
N TYR A 112 11.95 -2.13 2.68
CA TYR A 112 11.19 -2.15 1.44
C TYR A 112 11.58 -0.99 0.53
N ASP A 113 11.49 -1.18 -0.79
CA ASP A 113 11.66 -0.05 -1.71
C ASP A 113 10.48 0.93 -1.59
N VAL A 114 9.26 0.41 -1.39
CA VAL A 114 8.04 1.21 -1.24
C VAL A 114 7.17 0.68 -0.11
N ALA A 115 6.75 1.55 0.79
CA ALA A 115 5.73 1.27 1.80
C ALA A 115 4.44 2.03 1.46
N LEU A 116 3.33 1.30 1.36
CA LEU A 116 1.97 1.82 1.14
C LEU A 116 1.23 1.78 2.48
N LEU A 117 0.74 2.93 2.94
CA LEU A 117 0.03 3.11 4.19
C LEU A 117 -1.35 3.72 3.92
N ASP A 118 -2.40 2.88 3.91
CA ASP A 118 -3.80 3.28 3.74
C ASP A 118 -4.66 2.78 4.93
N PRO A 119 -4.43 3.31 6.15
CA PRO A 119 -5.16 2.89 7.32
C PRO A 119 -6.63 3.35 7.29
N PRO A 120 -7.49 2.77 8.18
CA PRO A 120 -8.84 3.27 8.38
C PRO A 120 -8.84 4.78 8.74
N TYR A 121 -9.89 5.50 8.37
CA TYR A 121 -10.01 6.94 8.66
C TYR A 121 -9.92 7.33 10.13
N THR A 122 -10.18 6.39 11.03
CA THR A 122 -10.08 6.59 12.48
C THR A 122 -8.68 6.36 13.02
N PHE A 123 -7.69 6.12 12.15
CA PHE A 123 -6.32 5.86 12.57
C PHE A 123 -5.64 7.15 13.03
N ASP A 124 -5.13 7.14 14.26
CA ASP A 124 -4.52 8.30 14.95
C ASP A 124 -3.09 8.04 15.46
N ARG A 125 -2.57 6.79 15.26
CA ARG A 125 -1.26 6.36 15.79
C ARG A 125 -0.10 6.62 14.81
N TRP A 126 -0.16 7.69 14.05
CA TRP A 126 0.89 8.04 13.09
C TRP A 126 2.26 8.24 13.74
N HIS A 127 2.29 8.86 14.93
CA HIS A 127 3.51 9.10 15.70
C HIS A 127 4.23 7.82 16.15
N GLU A 128 3.52 6.69 16.23
CA GLU A 128 4.11 5.39 16.55
C GLU A 128 4.56 4.64 15.29
N VAL A 129 3.82 4.76 14.20
CA VAL A 129 4.03 4.01 12.96
C VAL A 129 5.14 4.61 12.11
N LEU A 130 5.11 5.94 11.87
CA LEU A 130 6.00 6.59 10.92
C LEU A 130 7.49 6.42 11.24
N PRO A 131 7.95 6.52 12.50
CA PRO A 131 9.36 6.32 12.84
C PRO A 131 9.87 4.90 12.56
N LEU A 132 8.97 3.91 12.54
CA LEU A 132 9.31 2.51 12.31
C LEU A 132 9.30 2.12 10.83
N VAL A 133 8.80 2.97 9.94
CA VAL A 133 8.77 2.68 8.49
C VAL A 133 10.20 2.66 7.95
N ASN A 134 10.65 1.48 7.54
CA ASN A 134 11.96 1.27 6.94
C ASN A 134 11.80 1.06 5.43
N ALA A 135 11.64 2.16 4.69
CA ALA A 135 11.47 2.14 3.25
C ALA A 135 12.15 3.33 2.58
N ARG A 136 12.53 3.17 1.31
CA ARG A 136 13.04 4.27 0.49
C ARG A 136 11.94 5.27 0.12
N THR A 137 10.78 4.76 -0.28
CA THR A 137 9.62 5.59 -0.64
C THR A 137 8.44 5.21 0.23
N MET A 138 7.71 6.20 0.71
CA MET A 138 6.51 6.03 1.50
C MET A 138 5.33 6.73 0.83
N VAL A 139 4.20 6.03 0.76
CA VAL A 139 2.92 6.54 0.27
C VAL A 139 1.94 6.49 1.43
N ILE A 140 1.33 7.62 1.75
CA ILE A 140 0.33 7.73 2.83
C ILE A 140 -0.97 8.22 2.25
N GLU A 141 -2.06 7.50 2.53
CA GLU A 141 -3.43 7.98 2.43
C GLU A 141 -3.96 8.30 3.83
N SER A 142 -4.46 9.52 4.01
CA SER A 142 -4.96 9.99 5.29
C SER A 142 -6.14 10.94 5.11
N THR A 143 -6.83 11.30 6.19
CA THR A 143 -7.87 12.34 6.18
C THR A 143 -7.32 13.74 6.48
N GLU A 144 -6.09 13.79 6.99
CA GLU A 144 -5.40 15.02 7.38
C GLU A 144 -4.00 15.07 6.78
N VAL A 145 -3.39 16.24 6.79
CA VAL A 145 -1.99 16.41 6.37
C VAL A 145 -1.09 15.81 7.44
N ILE A 146 -0.24 14.88 7.03
CA ILE A 146 0.72 14.23 7.91
C ILE A 146 2.04 14.98 7.84
N GLU A 147 2.55 15.37 9.01
CA GLU A 147 3.90 15.93 9.14
C GLU A 147 4.92 14.78 9.21
N LEU A 148 5.98 14.89 8.42
CA LEU A 148 7.06 13.92 8.39
C LEU A 148 8.32 14.51 9.02
N GLU A 149 9.19 13.62 9.53
CA GLU A 149 10.54 13.99 9.96
C GLU A 149 11.37 14.55 8.80
N GLN A 150 12.39 15.35 9.12
CA GLN A 150 13.24 16.04 8.13
C GLN A 150 14.00 15.09 7.19
N SER A 151 14.18 13.84 7.57
CA SER A 151 14.79 12.79 6.73
C SER A 151 13.94 12.42 5.51
N TRP A 152 12.65 12.78 5.51
CA TRP A 152 11.73 12.51 4.41
C TRP A 152 11.54 13.73 3.53
N LYS A 153 11.90 13.61 2.26
CA LYS A 153 11.65 14.62 1.23
C LYS A 153 10.28 14.37 0.58
N ILE A 154 9.37 15.32 0.70
CA ILE A 154 8.04 15.23 0.10
C ILE A 154 8.16 15.39 -1.42
N LEU A 155 7.73 14.37 -2.16
CA LEU A 155 7.65 14.34 -3.62
C LEU A 155 6.28 14.82 -4.12
N LYS A 156 5.21 14.50 -3.38
CA LYS A 156 3.85 14.88 -3.69
C LYS A 156 3.02 15.01 -2.42
N SER A 157 2.24 16.08 -2.37
CA SER A 157 1.18 16.26 -1.37
C SER A 157 -0.04 16.81 -2.10
N GLN A 158 -1.14 16.04 -2.13
CA GLN A 158 -2.35 16.44 -2.86
C GLN A 158 -3.62 15.90 -2.22
N LYS A 159 -4.67 16.74 -2.21
CA LYS A 159 -5.97 16.37 -1.69
C LYS A 159 -6.90 15.87 -2.80
N TYR A 160 -7.57 14.73 -2.56
CA TYR A 160 -8.58 14.13 -3.42
C TYR A 160 -9.88 13.95 -2.62
N GLY A 161 -10.75 14.96 -2.67
CA GLY A 161 -11.94 15.00 -1.82
C GLY A 161 -11.56 15.06 -0.34
N GLN A 162 -11.86 14.02 0.43
CA GLN A 162 -11.50 13.92 1.85
C GLN A 162 -10.16 13.20 2.08
N THR A 163 -9.54 12.66 1.03
CA THR A 163 -8.28 11.93 1.12
C THR A 163 -7.11 12.86 0.84
N CYS A 164 -6.15 12.92 1.76
CA CYS A 164 -4.84 13.51 1.56
C CYS A 164 -3.88 12.40 1.11
N LEU A 165 -3.28 12.56 -0.06
CA LEU A 165 -2.23 11.69 -0.57
C LEU A 165 -0.89 12.36 -0.36
N LEU A 166 0.01 11.68 0.34
CA LEU A 166 1.39 12.10 0.54
C LEU A 166 2.33 11.02 -0.03
N ILE A 167 3.31 11.43 -0.83
CA ILE A 167 4.40 10.57 -1.30
C ILE A 167 5.70 11.24 -0.91
N ALA A 168 6.55 10.51 -0.21
CA ALA A 168 7.83 11.00 0.25
C ALA A 168 8.94 9.96 0.03
N THR A 169 10.16 10.42 -0.12
CA THR A 169 11.36 9.58 -0.25
C THR A 169 12.38 9.91 0.83
N ASN A 170 13.09 8.89 1.26
CA ASN A 170 14.25 9.02 2.15
C ASN A 170 15.48 8.53 1.37
N GLU A 171 16.38 9.46 1.01
CA GLU A 171 17.56 9.16 0.20
C GLU A 171 18.69 8.51 1.02
N GLU A 172 18.55 8.46 2.35
CA GLU A 172 19.49 7.82 3.27
C GLU A 172 19.20 6.31 3.49
N LYS A 173 18.07 5.81 2.92
CA LYS A 173 17.63 4.42 3.04
C LYS A 173 17.71 3.64 1.74
#